data_356eb0cdb0aaa8e5c26b1ccd55def6b1
#
_entry.id   356eb0cdb0aaa8e5c26b1ccd55def6b1
#
_cell.length_a   1.000
_cell.length_b   1.000
_cell.length_c   1.000
_cell.angle_alpha   90.00
_cell.angle_beta   90.00
_cell.angle_gamma   90.00
#
_symmetry.space_group_name_H-M   'P 1'
#
loop_
_entity.id
_entity.type
_entity.pdbx_description
1 polymer ?
#
loop_
_entity_poly.entity_id
_entity_poly.type
_entity_poly.pdbx_seq_one_letter_code
_entity_poly.pdbx_strand_id
1 'polypeptide(L)'
;MKSAWSIITLSKPQLNQWLKGSYLHRFTGLLSDWRQSSWLFQWSEAVGAALISILFLLAPYISTSLIGLLMVAVAGYWVIDALTTTQKAIITPIHLLVFVYWCVATVATAFSPVKSSAFSGWVNLTLYLVLFALAAQILRSPKLLSWIVTSYLLTALIVSSYGVRQEFFGVQQLATWNDPNSPLANDTRVYSYLGNPNLLGSYLLPAIALSVAVIFIWQGWIQKTLAVIMAVVNSACLYFTDSRGAWLAMAVLIGVLLLLFYAWWREYLPRFWQIWLLPLVFGSLAGILIVAFITLEPLRLRLMSIFAGREDSSNNFRINVWEACFKIIQDYPVIGIGPGHDAFNQIYPRYMNSRYPALSAYSVYLEHIVEMGYLGLSCFIWLVAVTCNHGLRQLSRLRLTRDKRGLYLIAAIAATASLAFHGFVDTVWYRPQINTVWWLLLAIIASFYDDVKIKSSEFGVQSSEFGVRSD
;
A
#
# COMPACT_ATOMS: atom_id res chain seq x y z
N MET A 1 -28.67 6.54 -7.67
CA MET A 1 -27.20 6.53 -7.63
C MET A 1 -26.62 6.41 -6.20
N LYS A 2 -27.04 7.22 -5.18
CA LYS A 2 -26.50 7.11 -3.81
C LYS A 2 -26.72 5.75 -3.14
N SER A 3 -27.82 5.03 -3.42
CA SER A 3 -28.08 3.71 -2.85
C SER A 3 -27.19 2.61 -3.44
N ALA A 4 -27.01 2.58 -4.77
CA ALA A 4 -26.15 1.60 -5.44
C ALA A 4 -24.69 1.75 -5.02
N TRP A 5 -24.17 2.99 -4.97
CA TRP A 5 -22.81 3.25 -4.48
C TRP A 5 -22.61 2.80 -3.03
N SER A 6 -23.61 2.95 -2.17
CA SER A 6 -23.53 2.51 -0.78
C SER A 6 -23.52 0.98 -0.64
N ILE A 7 -24.13 0.25 -1.57
CA ILE A 7 -24.07 -1.21 -1.61
C ILE A 7 -22.71 -1.69 -2.10
N ILE A 8 -22.23 -1.15 -3.24
CA ILE A 8 -20.95 -1.51 -3.83
C ILE A 8 -19.80 -1.24 -2.84
N THR A 9 -19.85 -0.10 -2.13
CA THR A 9 -18.80 0.29 -1.18
C THR A 9 -19.00 -0.28 0.23
N LEU A 10 -19.96 -1.19 0.42
CA LEU A 10 -20.25 -1.82 1.72
C LEU A 10 -20.37 -0.79 2.86
N SER A 11 -21.06 0.31 2.58
CA SER A 11 -21.11 1.48 3.47
C SER A 11 -21.97 1.28 4.70
N LYS A 12 -22.84 0.26 4.73
CA LYS A 12 -23.74 -0.08 5.85
C LYS A 12 -23.82 -1.61 6.06
N PRO A 13 -22.72 -2.34 6.15
CA PRO A 13 -22.80 -3.75 6.42
C PRO A 13 -23.16 -3.97 7.90
N GLN A 14 -24.10 -4.89 8.15
CA GLN A 14 -24.39 -5.35 9.52
C GLN A 14 -23.37 -6.43 9.95
N LEU A 15 -22.08 -6.11 9.87
CA LEU A 15 -20.97 -7.05 10.14
C LEU A 15 -21.05 -7.64 11.56
N ASN A 16 -21.53 -6.87 12.54
CA ASN A 16 -21.69 -7.34 13.91
C ASN A 16 -22.74 -8.47 14.05
N GLN A 17 -23.73 -8.55 13.16
CA GLN A 17 -24.69 -9.65 13.16
C GLN A 17 -24.09 -10.93 12.56
N TRP A 18 -23.26 -10.80 11.53
CA TRP A 18 -22.55 -11.92 10.93
C TRP A 18 -21.51 -12.51 11.87
N LEU A 19 -20.80 -11.69 12.65
CA LEU A 19 -19.87 -12.15 13.69
C LEU A 19 -20.55 -12.98 14.77
N LYS A 20 -21.75 -12.57 15.22
CA LYS A 20 -22.51 -13.31 16.22
C LYS A 20 -22.96 -14.69 15.73
N GLY A 21 -23.15 -14.86 14.42
CA GLY A 21 -23.52 -16.13 13.79
C GLY A 21 -22.33 -17.01 13.40
N SER A 22 -21.09 -16.50 13.49
CA SER A 22 -19.90 -17.23 13.04
C SER A 22 -19.42 -18.24 14.07
N TYR A 23 -19.26 -19.51 13.65
CA TYR A 23 -18.63 -20.56 14.46
C TYR A 23 -17.17 -20.24 14.83
N LEU A 24 -16.46 -19.48 14.00
CA LEU A 24 -15.08 -19.05 14.25
C LEU A 24 -14.97 -18.16 15.50
N HIS A 25 -16.03 -17.42 15.84
CA HIS A 25 -16.05 -16.62 17.07
C HIS A 25 -15.97 -17.47 18.35
N ARG A 26 -16.29 -18.78 18.28
CA ARG A 26 -16.16 -19.69 19.42
C ARG A 26 -14.71 -20.04 19.75
N PHE A 27 -13.79 -19.87 18.79
CA PHE A 27 -12.36 -20.11 19.00
C PHE A 27 -11.62 -18.91 19.58
N THR A 28 -12.19 -17.70 19.50
CA THR A 28 -11.60 -16.53 20.12
C THR A 28 -11.75 -16.59 21.63
N GLY A 29 -10.64 -16.38 22.34
CA GLY A 29 -10.61 -16.40 23.81
C GLY A 29 -10.62 -17.78 24.48
N LEU A 30 -10.44 -18.88 23.72
CA LEU A 30 -10.32 -20.24 24.28
C LEU A 30 -9.22 -20.37 25.36
N LEU A 31 -8.17 -19.55 25.23
CA LEU A 31 -7.02 -19.50 26.12
C LEU A 31 -6.98 -18.21 26.95
N SER A 32 -8.13 -17.62 27.26
CA SER A 32 -8.23 -16.35 28.00
C SER A 32 -7.59 -16.41 29.39
N ASP A 33 -7.69 -17.58 30.08
CA ASP A 33 -7.11 -17.76 31.42
C ASP A 33 -5.58 -17.69 31.37
N TRP A 34 -4.96 -18.20 30.28
CA TRP A 34 -3.53 -18.07 30.04
C TRP A 34 -3.12 -16.62 29.85
N ARG A 35 -3.94 -15.81 29.16
CA ARG A 35 -3.67 -14.37 29.02
C ARG A 35 -3.65 -13.64 30.36
N GLN A 36 -4.55 -13.98 31.27
CA GLN A 36 -4.62 -13.34 32.59
C GLN A 36 -3.43 -13.69 33.48
N SER A 37 -2.91 -14.90 33.35
CA SER A 37 -1.77 -15.40 34.17
C SER A 37 -0.39 -15.05 33.60
N SER A 38 -0.30 -14.63 32.33
CA SER A 38 0.96 -14.35 31.65
C SER A 38 1.31 -12.87 31.63
N TRP A 39 2.47 -12.50 32.20
CA TRP A 39 3.02 -11.16 32.12
C TRP A 39 3.25 -10.68 30.69
N LEU A 40 3.64 -11.56 29.75
CA LEU A 40 3.89 -11.20 28.35
C LEU A 40 2.62 -10.69 27.65
N PHE A 41 1.46 -11.27 27.95
CA PHE A 41 0.20 -10.89 27.33
C PHE A 41 -0.41 -9.59 27.88
N GLN A 42 0.08 -9.06 29.00
CA GLN A 42 -0.25 -7.71 29.45
C GLN A 42 0.28 -6.65 28.45
N TRP A 43 1.35 -6.99 27.72
CA TRP A 43 2.01 -6.14 26.71
C TRP A 43 1.71 -6.61 25.27
N SER A 44 0.64 -7.39 25.05
CA SER A 44 0.37 -8.03 23.76
C SER A 44 0.41 -7.07 22.57
N GLU A 45 -0.25 -5.91 22.66
CA GLU A 45 -0.24 -4.93 21.58
C GLU A 45 1.18 -4.40 21.29
N ALA A 46 1.98 -4.17 22.33
CA ALA A 46 3.36 -3.69 22.17
C ALA A 46 4.27 -4.77 21.58
N VAL A 47 4.09 -6.05 21.94
CA VAL A 47 4.82 -7.19 21.35
C VAL A 47 4.49 -7.31 19.86
N GLY A 48 3.22 -7.26 19.49
CA GLY A 48 2.80 -7.29 18.10
C GLY A 48 3.36 -6.09 17.31
N ALA A 49 3.34 -4.88 17.91
CA ALA A 49 3.93 -3.69 17.29
C ALA A 49 5.45 -3.83 17.13
N ALA A 50 6.15 -4.43 18.09
CA ALA A 50 7.58 -4.70 18.01
C ALA A 50 7.90 -5.68 16.87
N LEU A 51 7.15 -6.77 16.73
CA LEU A 51 7.31 -7.74 15.63
C LEU A 51 7.12 -7.08 14.26
N ILE A 52 6.06 -6.27 14.10
CA ILE A 52 5.82 -5.52 12.86
C ILE A 52 6.95 -4.50 12.62
N SER A 53 7.41 -3.80 13.65
CA SER A 53 8.50 -2.84 13.53
C SER A 53 9.81 -3.52 13.13
N ILE A 54 10.14 -4.68 13.71
CA ILE A 54 11.32 -5.48 13.35
C ILE A 54 11.25 -5.91 11.88
N LEU A 55 10.07 -6.33 11.40
CA LEU A 55 9.87 -6.66 10.00
C LEU A 55 10.23 -5.47 9.10
N PHE A 56 9.72 -4.26 9.38
CA PHE A 56 10.02 -3.07 8.55
C PHE A 56 11.46 -2.58 8.70
N LEU A 57 12.05 -2.70 9.89
CA LEU A 57 13.44 -2.34 10.11
C LEU A 57 14.41 -3.23 9.33
N LEU A 58 14.11 -4.51 9.19
CA LEU A 58 15.02 -5.47 8.58
C LEU A 58 14.74 -5.76 7.10
N ALA A 59 13.49 -5.60 6.64
CA ALA A 59 13.06 -6.02 5.31
C ALA A 59 13.96 -5.56 4.14
N PRO A 60 14.51 -4.32 4.08
CA PRO A 60 15.39 -3.92 2.99
C PRO A 60 16.76 -4.62 2.98
N TYR A 61 17.20 -5.14 4.11
CA TYR A 61 18.58 -5.61 4.30
C TYR A 61 18.74 -7.13 4.29
N ILE A 62 17.65 -7.87 4.44
CA ILE A 62 17.64 -9.33 4.58
C ILE A 62 17.07 -10.02 3.34
N SER A 63 17.35 -11.32 3.20
CA SER A 63 16.80 -12.13 2.12
C SER A 63 15.28 -12.29 2.21
N THR A 64 14.64 -12.58 1.07
CA THR A 64 13.21 -12.85 1.01
C THR A 64 12.77 -14.01 1.91
N SER A 65 13.64 -15.03 2.08
CA SER A 65 13.39 -16.16 2.98
C SER A 65 13.33 -15.75 4.46
N LEU A 66 14.22 -14.84 4.89
CA LEU A 66 14.21 -14.30 6.26
C LEU A 66 12.99 -13.39 6.50
N ILE A 67 12.58 -12.61 5.49
CA ILE A 67 11.31 -11.85 5.58
C ILE A 67 10.15 -12.82 5.75
N GLY A 68 10.11 -13.92 4.98
CA GLY A 68 9.11 -14.98 5.12
C GLY A 68 9.07 -15.56 6.52
N LEU A 69 10.23 -15.84 7.13
CA LEU A 69 10.32 -16.33 8.51
C LEU A 69 9.76 -15.32 9.53
N LEU A 70 10.09 -14.03 9.37
CA LEU A 70 9.51 -12.98 10.22
C LEU A 70 7.99 -12.88 10.05
N MET A 71 7.49 -13.04 8.83
CA MET A 71 6.05 -13.05 8.59
C MET A 71 5.36 -14.28 9.20
N VAL A 72 6.00 -15.44 9.22
CA VAL A 72 5.52 -16.62 9.95
C VAL A 72 5.47 -16.34 11.45
N ALA A 73 6.47 -15.67 12.02
CA ALA A 73 6.46 -15.25 13.43
C ALA A 73 5.29 -14.28 13.73
N VAL A 74 5.05 -13.30 12.84
CA VAL A 74 3.90 -12.38 12.92
C VAL A 74 2.59 -13.15 12.85
N ALA A 75 2.47 -14.14 11.96
CA ALA A 75 1.27 -14.96 11.80
C ALA A 75 1.03 -15.84 13.03
N GLY A 76 2.07 -16.50 13.54
CA GLY A 76 2.00 -17.28 14.77
C GLY A 76 1.55 -16.43 15.96
N TYR A 77 2.12 -15.22 16.08
CA TYR A 77 1.70 -14.26 17.10
C TYR A 77 0.22 -13.85 16.96
N TRP A 78 -0.24 -13.55 15.74
CA TRP A 78 -1.65 -13.23 15.51
C TRP A 78 -2.60 -14.36 15.91
N VAL A 79 -2.27 -15.62 15.60
CA VAL A 79 -3.05 -16.79 16.02
C VAL A 79 -3.13 -16.86 17.55
N ILE A 80 -2.00 -16.71 18.25
CA ILE A 80 -1.95 -16.74 19.71
C ILE A 80 -2.77 -15.59 20.29
N ASP A 81 -2.64 -14.37 19.77
CA ASP A 81 -3.43 -13.22 20.24
C ASP A 81 -4.93 -13.44 20.01
N ALA A 82 -5.33 -13.98 18.86
CA ALA A 82 -6.74 -14.29 18.55
C ALA A 82 -7.33 -15.38 19.49
N LEU A 83 -6.53 -16.40 19.86
CA LEU A 83 -6.95 -17.46 20.78
C LEU A 83 -7.02 -17.00 22.24
N THR A 84 -6.24 -16.00 22.63
CA THR A 84 -6.15 -15.52 24.00
C THR A 84 -7.02 -14.29 24.28
N THR A 85 -7.34 -13.49 23.28
CA THR A 85 -8.10 -12.24 23.47
C THR A 85 -9.59 -12.50 23.67
N THR A 86 -10.17 -11.84 24.68
CA THR A 86 -11.63 -11.78 24.90
C THR A 86 -12.26 -10.53 24.27
N GLN A 87 -11.42 -9.60 23.82
CA GLN A 87 -11.91 -8.38 23.17
C GLN A 87 -12.44 -8.72 21.77
N LYS A 88 -13.60 -8.15 21.44
CA LYS A 88 -14.20 -8.34 20.11
C LYS A 88 -13.34 -7.65 19.05
N ALA A 89 -12.82 -8.43 18.12
CA ALA A 89 -12.14 -7.89 16.95
C ALA A 89 -13.10 -6.97 16.16
N ILE A 90 -12.65 -5.78 15.83
CA ILE A 90 -13.43 -4.86 15.01
C ILE A 90 -13.17 -5.21 13.54
N ILE A 91 -14.11 -5.94 12.95
CA ILE A 91 -14.08 -6.28 11.53
C ILE A 91 -14.64 -5.11 10.73
N THR A 92 -13.88 -4.71 9.71
CA THR A 92 -14.26 -3.63 8.79
C THR A 92 -14.69 -4.23 7.45
N PRO A 93 -15.38 -3.47 6.58
CA PRO A 93 -15.62 -3.90 5.20
C PRO A 93 -14.36 -4.26 4.43
N ILE A 94 -13.21 -3.64 4.77
CA ILE A 94 -11.92 -3.98 4.18
C ILE A 94 -11.51 -5.40 4.55
N HIS A 95 -11.65 -5.80 5.82
CA HIS A 95 -11.38 -7.18 6.26
C HIS A 95 -12.25 -8.21 5.51
N LEU A 96 -13.52 -7.88 5.27
CA LEU A 96 -14.41 -8.76 4.51
C LEU A 96 -13.88 -8.98 3.08
N LEU A 97 -13.47 -7.91 2.40
CA LEU A 97 -12.94 -8.02 1.04
C LEU A 97 -11.57 -8.68 0.99
N VAL A 98 -10.73 -8.48 2.00
CA VAL A 98 -9.47 -9.22 2.16
C VAL A 98 -9.76 -10.73 2.28
N PHE A 99 -10.78 -11.11 3.04
CA PHE A 99 -11.20 -12.51 3.15
C PHE A 99 -11.77 -13.05 1.82
N VAL A 100 -12.61 -12.28 1.11
CA VAL A 100 -13.12 -12.66 -0.23
C VAL A 100 -11.96 -12.84 -1.21
N TYR A 101 -10.99 -11.94 -1.19
CA TYR A 101 -9.78 -12.02 -2.01
C TYR A 101 -8.97 -13.30 -1.71
N TRP A 102 -8.83 -13.66 -0.44
CA TRP A 102 -8.22 -14.92 -0.01
C TRP A 102 -8.99 -16.16 -0.49
N CYS A 103 -10.32 -16.12 -0.45
CA CYS A 103 -11.17 -17.20 -0.99
C CYS A 103 -10.96 -17.37 -2.50
N VAL A 104 -10.90 -16.27 -3.26
CA VAL A 104 -10.63 -16.30 -4.70
C VAL A 104 -9.24 -16.91 -4.98
N ALA A 105 -8.21 -16.49 -4.24
CA ALA A 105 -6.87 -17.06 -4.35
C ALA A 105 -6.84 -18.56 -4.01
N THR A 106 -7.61 -18.98 -3.00
CA THR A 106 -7.74 -20.40 -2.62
C THR A 106 -8.35 -21.23 -3.75
N VAL A 107 -9.42 -20.73 -4.37
CA VAL A 107 -10.04 -21.38 -5.54
C VAL A 107 -9.05 -21.44 -6.71
N ALA A 108 -8.37 -20.34 -7.02
CA ALA A 108 -7.36 -20.28 -8.07
C ALA A 108 -6.23 -21.30 -7.83
N THR A 109 -5.78 -21.46 -6.59
CA THR A 109 -4.77 -22.46 -6.21
C THR A 109 -5.28 -23.89 -6.40
N ALA A 110 -6.51 -24.18 -5.97
CA ALA A 110 -7.08 -25.53 -6.06
C ALA A 110 -7.24 -25.99 -7.53
N PHE A 111 -7.54 -25.07 -8.44
CA PHE A 111 -7.71 -25.36 -9.88
C PHE A 111 -6.50 -25.02 -10.72
N SER A 112 -5.37 -24.63 -10.11
CA SER A 112 -4.14 -24.31 -10.84
C SER A 112 -3.61 -25.49 -11.64
N PRO A 113 -3.10 -25.26 -12.88
CA PRO A 113 -2.37 -26.29 -13.63
C PRO A 113 -1.01 -26.65 -13.00
N VAL A 114 -0.51 -25.80 -12.09
CA VAL A 114 0.78 -25.96 -11.38
C VAL A 114 0.62 -25.83 -9.87
N LYS A 115 -0.18 -26.73 -9.29
CA LYS A 115 -0.69 -26.68 -7.90
C LYS A 115 0.39 -26.45 -6.85
N SER A 116 1.54 -27.12 -6.96
CA SER A 116 2.62 -26.99 -5.97
C SER A 116 3.16 -25.55 -5.91
N SER A 117 3.40 -24.94 -7.07
CA SER A 117 3.90 -23.57 -7.16
C SER A 117 2.84 -22.54 -6.76
N ALA A 118 1.57 -22.76 -7.16
CA ALA A 118 0.47 -21.93 -6.76
C ALA A 118 0.22 -22.00 -5.23
N PHE A 119 0.45 -23.17 -4.60
CA PHE A 119 0.34 -23.31 -3.15
C PHE A 119 1.41 -22.48 -2.42
N SER A 120 2.65 -22.45 -2.91
CA SER A 120 3.69 -21.55 -2.36
C SER A 120 3.26 -20.08 -2.42
N GLY A 121 2.71 -19.63 -3.53
CA GLY A 121 2.17 -18.28 -3.70
C GLY A 121 1.00 -17.99 -2.77
N TRP A 122 0.09 -18.95 -2.61
CA TRP A 122 -1.06 -18.85 -1.70
C TRP A 122 -0.62 -18.74 -0.23
N VAL A 123 0.39 -19.49 0.19
CA VAL A 123 0.97 -19.38 1.55
C VAL A 123 1.54 -17.98 1.76
N ASN A 124 2.34 -17.47 0.81
CA ASN A 124 2.90 -16.12 0.89
C ASN A 124 1.79 -15.06 0.97
N LEU A 125 0.76 -15.15 0.13
CA LEU A 125 -0.40 -14.27 0.19
C LEU A 125 -1.08 -14.33 1.56
N THR A 126 -1.31 -15.52 2.10
CA THR A 126 -1.93 -15.71 3.41
C THR A 126 -1.14 -15.00 4.51
N LEU A 127 0.19 -15.08 4.49
CA LEU A 127 1.04 -14.38 5.45
C LEU A 127 0.88 -12.84 5.37
N TYR A 128 0.77 -12.27 4.17
CA TYR A 128 0.50 -10.83 4.01
C TYR A 128 -0.88 -10.43 4.54
N LEU A 129 -1.90 -11.26 4.29
CA LEU A 129 -3.25 -10.97 4.77
C LEU A 129 -3.36 -11.06 6.31
N VAL A 130 -2.60 -11.96 6.92
CA VAL A 130 -2.49 -12.04 8.38
C VAL A 130 -1.71 -10.86 8.95
N LEU A 131 -0.63 -10.43 8.29
CA LEU A 131 0.07 -9.17 8.65
C LEU A 131 -0.90 -7.98 8.64
N PHE A 132 -1.73 -7.87 7.58
CA PHE A 132 -2.78 -6.85 7.51
C PHE A 132 -3.74 -6.93 8.70
N ALA A 133 -4.24 -8.13 9.04
CA ALA A 133 -5.20 -8.30 10.12
C ALA A 133 -4.62 -7.88 11.48
N LEU A 134 -3.39 -8.30 11.79
CA LEU A 134 -2.69 -7.90 13.02
C LEU A 134 -2.41 -6.40 13.04
N ALA A 135 -1.87 -5.86 11.94
CA ALA A 135 -1.54 -4.43 11.84
C ALA A 135 -2.80 -3.56 11.99
N ALA A 136 -3.92 -3.91 11.33
CA ALA A 136 -5.17 -3.16 11.41
C ALA A 136 -5.73 -3.08 12.85
N GLN A 137 -5.48 -4.10 13.68
CA GLN A 137 -5.84 -4.11 15.09
C GLN A 137 -4.91 -3.21 15.91
N ILE A 138 -3.60 -3.39 15.78
CA ILE A 138 -2.56 -2.69 16.57
C ILE A 138 -2.54 -1.19 16.26
N LEU A 139 -2.69 -0.81 15.00
CA LEU A 139 -2.65 0.59 14.54
C LEU A 139 -3.83 1.45 15.02
N ARG A 140 -4.82 0.86 15.69
CA ARG A 140 -5.88 1.61 16.39
C ARG A 140 -5.33 2.41 17.57
N SER A 141 -4.26 1.94 18.20
CA SER A 141 -3.53 2.67 19.22
C SER A 141 -2.70 3.80 18.57
N PRO A 142 -2.96 5.09 18.92
CA PRO A 142 -2.21 6.22 18.34
C PRO A 142 -0.70 6.15 18.59
N LYS A 143 -0.32 5.61 19.74
CA LYS A 143 1.07 5.40 20.14
C LYS A 143 1.76 4.37 19.24
N LEU A 144 1.12 3.22 19.02
CA LEU A 144 1.68 2.12 18.24
C LEU A 144 1.67 2.44 16.74
N LEU A 145 0.66 3.18 16.25
CA LEU A 145 0.65 3.73 14.90
C LEU A 145 1.87 4.63 14.67
N SER A 146 2.11 5.58 15.57
CA SER A 146 3.27 6.47 15.47
C SER A 146 4.58 5.67 15.53
N TRP A 147 4.68 4.67 16.40
CA TRP A 147 5.87 3.83 16.54
C TRP A 147 6.18 3.03 15.27
N ILE A 148 5.22 2.31 14.72
CA ILE A 148 5.41 1.50 13.50
C ILE A 148 5.76 2.40 12.30
N VAL A 149 5.04 3.52 12.13
CA VAL A 149 5.34 4.49 11.07
C VAL A 149 6.76 5.05 11.23
N THR A 150 7.16 5.41 12.45
CA THR A 150 8.52 5.93 12.72
C THR A 150 9.59 4.89 12.38
N SER A 151 9.39 3.62 12.73
CA SER A 151 10.30 2.52 12.40
C SER A 151 10.49 2.39 10.89
N TYR A 152 9.40 2.42 10.12
CA TYR A 152 9.45 2.39 8.66
C TYR A 152 10.16 3.62 8.08
N LEU A 153 9.87 4.83 8.58
CA LEU A 153 10.47 6.07 8.10
C LEU A 153 11.98 6.16 8.38
N LEU A 154 12.43 5.70 9.55
CA LEU A 154 13.87 5.63 9.86
C LEU A 154 14.58 4.66 8.93
N THR A 155 13.99 3.51 8.65
CA THR A 155 14.55 2.55 7.69
C THR A 155 14.60 3.17 6.28
N ALA A 156 13.54 3.82 5.84
CA ALA A 156 13.50 4.47 4.54
C ALA A 156 14.56 5.58 4.43
N LEU A 157 14.83 6.34 5.50
CA LEU A 157 15.90 7.33 5.53
C LEU A 157 17.28 6.69 5.33
N ILE A 158 17.58 5.56 5.99
CA ILE A 158 18.84 4.84 5.81
C ILE A 158 18.95 4.32 4.37
N VAL A 159 17.87 3.71 3.85
CA VAL A 159 17.81 3.19 2.48
C VAL A 159 18.02 4.31 1.47
N SER A 160 17.34 5.45 1.61
CA SER A 160 17.46 6.57 0.69
C SER A 160 18.82 7.28 0.80
N SER A 161 19.38 7.42 2.00
CA SER A 161 20.72 7.99 2.19
C SER A 161 21.79 7.15 1.48
N TYR A 162 21.69 5.83 1.55
CA TYR A 162 22.58 4.93 0.80
C TYR A 162 22.34 5.04 -0.71
N GLY A 163 21.09 5.16 -1.15
CA GLY A 163 20.78 5.40 -2.57
C GLY A 163 21.35 6.73 -3.09
N VAL A 164 21.22 7.82 -2.32
CA VAL A 164 21.85 9.11 -2.65
C VAL A 164 23.38 8.97 -2.71
N ARG A 165 23.99 8.24 -1.76
CA ARG A 165 25.43 7.96 -1.83
C ARG A 165 25.83 7.24 -3.12
N GLN A 166 25.03 6.29 -3.62
CA GLN A 166 25.29 5.59 -4.89
C GLN A 166 25.36 6.53 -6.10
N GLU A 167 24.56 7.59 -6.10
CA GLU A 167 24.61 8.62 -7.17
C GLU A 167 25.96 9.32 -7.23
N PHE A 168 26.46 9.78 -6.10
CA PHE A 168 27.70 10.59 -6.05
C PHE A 168 28.99 9.77 -6.11
N PHE A 169 28.99 8.53 -5.65
CA PHE A 169 30.20 7.70 -5.58
C PHE A 169 30.18 6.54 -6.59
N GLY A 170 29.11 6.44 -7.38
CA GLY A 170 28.89 5.35 -8.32
C GLY A 170 28.53 4.04 -7.64
N VAL A 171 27.95 3.14 -8.41
CA VAL A 171 27.61 1.78 -7.99
C VAL A 171 27.68 0.84 -9.18
N GLN A 172 28.09 -0.42 -8.95
CA GLN A 172 28.08 -1.45 -9.97
C GLN A 172 26.62 -1.71 -10.40
N GLN A 173 26.37 -1.67 -11.71
CA GLN A 173 25.06 -2.05 -12.26
C GLN A 173 24.87 -3.56 -12.14
N LEU A 174 23.76 -3.97 -11.50
CA LEU A 174 23.40 -5.38 -11.33
C LEU A 174 22.71 -5.99 -12.57
N ALA A 175 22.24 -5.14 -13.47
CA ALA A 175 21.58 -5.51 -14.73
C ALA A 175 21.64 -4.35 -15.73
N THR A 176 21.36 -4.62 -16.99
CA THR A 176 21.20 -3.60 -18.05
C THR A 176 19.85 -2.91 -17.91
N TRP A 177 19.78 -1.89 -17.07
CA TRP A 177 18.52 -1.14 -16.82
C TRP A 177 18.32 0.03 -17.77
N ASN A 178 19.38 0.47 -18.45
CA ASN A 178 19.34 1.50 -19.48
C ASN A 178 19.45 0.86 -20.85
N ASP A 179 18.89 1.51 -21.88
CA ASP A 179 19.08 1.10 -23.26
C ASP A 179 20.54 1.33 -23.66
N PRO A 180 21.28 0.30 -24.13
CA PRO A 180 22.67 0.46 -24.55
C PRO A 180 22.87 1.47 -25.69
N ASN A 181 21.84 1.72 -26.50
CA ASN A 181 21.85 2.66 -27.62
C ASN A 181 21.38 4.08 -27.24
N SER A 182 20.96 4.27 -25.98
CA SER A 182 20.52 5.58 -25.50
C SER A 182 21.70 6.48 -25.11
N PRO A 183 21.61 7.80 -25.28
CA PRO A 183 22.56 8.75 -24.69
C PRO A 183 22.71 8.60 -23.17
N LEU A 184 21.70 8.00 -22.51
CA LEU A 184 21.67 7.73 -21.07
C LEU A 184 22.18 6.33 -20.69
N ALA A 185 22.84 5.60 -21.61
CA ALA A 185 23.31 4.23 -21.38
C ALA A 185 24.23 4.12 -20.15
N ASN A 186 25.06 5.13 -19.92
CA ASN A 186 26.05 5.18 -18.85
C ASN A 186 25.57 5.88 -17.57
N ASP A 187 24.33 6.37 -17.54
CA ASP A 187 23.80 7.04 -16.35
C ASP A 187 23.63 6.04 -15.19
N THR A 188 24.06 6.47 -14.01
CA THR A 188 23.93 5.68 -12.79
C THR A 188 22.47 5.67 -12.37
N ARG A 189 21.89 4.47 -12.23
CA ARG A 189 20.58 4.29 -11.64
C ARG A 189 20.71 3.69 -10.25
N VAL A 190 20.32 4.45 -9.24
CA VAL A 190 20.44 4.00 -7.85
C VAL A 190 19.39 2.95 -7.51
N TYR A 191 19.77 1.94 -6.74
CA TYR A 191 18.89 0.84 -6.31
C TYR A 191 18.97 0.54 -4.82
N SER A 192 19.92 1.16 -4.12
CA SER A 192 20.16 0.99 -2.67
C SER A 192 20.25 -0.49 -2.28
N TYR A 193 19.67 -0.88 -1.15
CA TYR A 193 19.62 -2.27 -0.67
C TYR A 193 18.56 -3.13 -1.39
N LEU A 194 17.66 -2.53 -2.16
CA LEU A 194 16.57 -3.26 -2.83
C LEU A 194 16.99 -3.95 -4.13
N GLY A 195 18.18 -3.63 -4.65
CA GLY A 195 18.76 -4.28 -5.81
C GLY A 195 18.07 -4.01 -7.16
N ASN A 196 17.07 -3.10 -7.19
CA ASN A 196 16.37 -2.68 -8.39
C ASN A 196 15.84 -1.25 -8.26
N PRO A 197 16.10 -0.33 -9.22
CA PRO A 197 15.64 1.06 -9.16
C PRO A 197 14.12 1.22 -9.07
N ASN A 198 13.36 0.41 -9.79
CA ASN A 198 11.89 0.51 -9.77
C ASN A 198 11.31 0.08 -8.40
N LEU A 199 11.90 -0.96 -7.79
CA LEU A 199 11.53 -1.38 -6.43
C LEU A 199 11.87 -0.30 -5.41
N LEU A 200 13.05 0.32 -5.53
CA LEU A 200 13.45 1.42 -4.66
C LEU A 200 12.47 2.60 -4.78
N GLY A 201 12.14 3.02 -6.00
CA GLY A 201 11.16 4.07 -6.23
C GLY A 201 9.81 3.76 -5.57
N SER A 202 9.31 2.52 -5.72
CA SER A 202 8.05 2.09 -5.10
C SER A 202 8.11 2.08 -3.58
N TYR A 203 9.23 1.66 -3.01
CA TYR A 203 9.43 1.64 -1.55
C TYR A 203 9.44 3.05 -0.97
N LEU A 204 9.96 4.04 -1.69
CA LEU A 204 10.07 5.42 -1.23
C LEU A 204 8.77 6.22 -1.34
N LEU A 205 7.85 5.88 -2.24
CA LEU A 205 6.56 6.60 -2.39
C LEU A 205 5.76 6.68 -1.08
N PRO A 206 5.49 5.59 -0.34
CA PRO A 206 4.82 5.65 0.95
C PRO A 206 5.65 6.38 2.02
N ALA A 207 6.98 6.24 1.98
CA ALA A 207 7.86 6.92 2.92
C ALA A 207 7.79 8.44 2.76
N ILE A 208 7.74 8.95 1.52
CA ILE A 208 7.55 10.37 1.23
C ILE A 208 6.21 10.87 1.78
N ALA A 209 5.11 10.16 1.46
CA ALA A 209 3.78 10.54 1.94
C ALA A 209 3.69 10.60 3.46
N LEU A 210 4.18 9.57 4.14
CA LEU A 210 4.17 9.49 5.60
C LEU A 210 5.11 10.52 6.23
N SER A 211 6.29 10.79 5.62
CA SER A 211 7.21 11.86 6.08
C SER A 211 6.52 13.22 6.04
N VAL A 212 5.78 13.53 4.97
CA VAL A 212 5.01 14.78 4.88
C VAL A 212 3.94 14.85 5.97
N ALA A 213 3.23 13.75 6.25
CA ALA A 213 2.22 13.74 7.31
C ALA A 213 2.82 14.00 8.70
N VAL A 214 3.95 13.36 9.02
CA VAL A 214 4.56 13.49 10.36
C VAL A 214 5.18 14.87 10.62
N ILE A 215 5.50 15.67 9.58
CA ILE A 215 5.89 17.10 9.73
C ILE A 215 4.82 17.86 10.52
N PHE A 216 3.54 17.57 10.29
CA PHE A 216 2.42 18.25 10.93
C PHE A 216 1.95 17.56 12.21
N ILE A 217 2.25 16.26 12.39
CA ILE A 217 1.82 15.46 13.55
C ILE A 217 2.80 15.60 14.71
N TRP A 218 4.11 15.48 14.46
CA TRP A 218 5.14 15.54 15.48
C TRP A 218 5.24 16.93 16.10
N GLN A 219 5.49 17.01 17.40
CA GLN A 219 5.39 18.27 18.15
C GLN A 219 6.75 19.01 18.25
N GLY A 220 7.85 18.28 18.47
CA GLY A 220 9.15 18.88 18.68
C GLY A 220 9.78 19.43 17.39
N TRP A 221 10.59 20.49 17.52
CA TRP A 221 11.28 21.06 16.35
C TRP A 221 12.29 20.07 15.75
N ILE A 222 13.02 19.29 16.58
CA ILE A 222 13.97 18.27 16.11
C ILE A 222 13.24 17.19 15.29
N GLN A 223 12.10 16.68 15.81
CA GLN A 223 11.31 15.68 15.10
C GLN A 223 10.77 16.22 13.77
N LYS A 224 10.30 17.47 13.73
CA LYS A 224 9.82 18.10 12.49
C LYS A 224 10.95 18.29 11.48
N THR A 225 12.11 18.75 11.92
CA THR A 225 13.30 18.86 11.06
C THR A 225 13.70 17.51 10.49
N LEU A 226 13.71 16.46 11.31
CA LEU A 226 13.97 15.08 10.86
C LEU A 226 12.94 14.64 9.82
N ALA A 227 11.66 14.93 10.02
CA ALA A 227 10.60 14.59 9.07
C ALA A 227 10.78 15.32 7.71
N VAL A 228 11.20 16.59 7.75
CA VAL A 228 11.54 17.35 6.52
C VAL A 228 12.75 16.72 5.81
N ILE A 229 13.81 16.39 6.56
CA ILE A 229 14.98 15.69 6.01
C ILE A 229 14.56 14.37 5.36
N MET A 230 13.72 13.55 6.03
CA MET A 230 13.18 12.31 5.47
C MET A 230 12.44 12.55 4.17
N ALA A 231 11.54 13.55 4.12
CA ALA A 231 10.79 13.87 2.92
C ALA A 231 11.71 14.27 1.76
N VAL A 232 12.71 15.13 2.02
CA VAL A 232 13.65 15.63 1.01
C VAL A 232 14.57 14.51 0.52
N VAL A 233 15.21 13.75 1.42
CA VAL A 233 16.17 12.71 1.06
C VAL A 233 15.48 11.54 0.34
N ASN A 234 14.29 11.13 0.78
CA ASN A 234 13.50 10.11 0.09
C ASN A 234 13.09 10.57 -1.32
N SER A 235 12.69 11.85 -1.49
CA SER A 235 12.31 12.40 -2.81
C SER A 235 13.51 12.52 -3.73
N ALA A 236 14.66 12.98 -3.24
CA ALA A 236 15.90 13.05 -4.01
C ALA A 236 16.36 11.65 -4.46
N CYS A 237 16.35 10.68 -3.54
CA CYS A 237 16.70 9.31 -3.86
C CYS A 237 15.74 8.70 -4.90
N LEU A 238 14.42 8.96 -4.80
CA LEU A 238 13.45 8.52 -5.79
C LEU A 238 13.75 9.12 -7.17
N TYR A 239 14.11 10.39 -7.24
CA TYR A 239 14.53 11.04 -8.49
C TYR A 239 15.74 10.30 -9.11
N PHE A 240 16.79 10.02 -8.34
CA PHE A 240 18.00 9.33 -8.78
C PHE A 240 17.79 7.85 -9.14
N THR A 241 16.64 7.24 -8.81
CA THR A 241 16.32 5.90 -9.33
C THR A 241 16.18 5.88 -10.85
N ASP A 242 15.92 7.03 -11.45
CA ASP A 242 15.64 7.19 -12.86
C ASP A 242 14.51 6.28 -13.36
N SER A 243 13.57 5.98 -12.47
CA SER A 243 12.41 5.14 -12.75
C SER A 243 11.24 6.00 -13.25
N ARG A 244 10.98 5.91 -14.56
CA ARG A 244 9.84 6.62 -15.20
C ARG A 244 8.51 6.35 -14.51
N GLY A 245 8.27 5.08 -14.16
CA GLY A 245 7.07 4.68 -13.43
C GLY A 245 6.97 5.31 -12.04
N ALA A 246 8.09 5.36 -11.30
CA ALA A 246 8.12 5.99 -9.99
C ALA A 246 7.96 7.53 -10.05
N TRP A 247 8.49 8.19 -11.08
CA TRP A 247 8.29 9.64 -11.26
C TRP A 247 6.83 9.98 -11.54
N LEU A 248 6.17 9.22 -12.43
CA LEU A 248 4.73 9.39 -12.69
C LEU A 248 3.88 9.09 -11.45
N ALA A 249 4.23 8.04 -10.71
CA ALA A 249 3.58 7.71 -9.45
C ALA A 249 3.80 8.78 -8.36
N MET A 250 4.98 9.43 -8.33
CA MET A 250 5.26 10.57 -7.47
C MET A 250 4.39 11.78 -7.82
N ALA A 251 4.15 12.03 -9.11
CA ALA A 251 3.24 13.10 -9.54
C ALA A 251 1.79 12.82 -9.05
N VAL A 252 1.33 11.57 -9.14
CA VAL A 252 0.04 11.15 -8.57
C VAL A 252 0.03 11.32 -7.05
N LEU A 253 1.11 10.92 -6.35
CA LEU A 253 1.25 11.10 -4.91
C LEU A 253 1.09 12.57 -4.51
N ILE A 254 1.84 13.45 -5.15
CA ILE A 254 1.79 14.90 -4.89
C ILE A 254 0.39 15.43 -5.16
N GLY A 255 -0.22 15.07 -6.30
CA GLY A 255 -1.56 15.51 -6.67
C GLY A 255 -2.61 15.11 -5.62
N VAL A 256 -2.61 13.83 -5.19
CA VAL A 256 -3.56 13.35 -4.19
C VAL A 256 -3.29 13.98 -2.81
N LEU A 257 -2.02 14.09 -2.39
CA LEU A 257 -1.67 14.78 -1.14
C LEU A 257 -2.17 16.22 -1.13
N LEU A 258 -1.91 16.99 -2.19
CA LEU A 258 -2.36 18.39 -2.29
C LEU A 258 -3.88 18.50 -2.22
N LEU A 259 -4.61 17.65 -2.93
CA LEU A 259 -6.08 17.64 -2.92
C LEU A 259 -6.62 17.31 -1.52
N LEU A 260 -6.06 16.29 -0.85
CA LEU A 260 -6.53 15.86 0.47
C LEU A 260 -6.12 16.86 1.56
N PHE A 261 -4.91 17.43 1.50
CA PHE A 261 -4.51 18.49 2.43
C PHE A 261 -5.33 19.77 2.21
N TYR A 262 -5.60 20.14 0.96
CA TYR A 262 -6.50 21.24 0.68
C TYR A 262 -7.89 20.98 1.26
N ALA A 263 -8.48 19.81 1.03
CA ALA A 263 -9.77 19.42 1.61
C ALA A 263 -9.74 19.43 3.14
N TRP A 264 -8.61 19.08 3.77
CA TRP A 264 -8.44 19.08 5.21
C TRP A 264 -8.44 20.49 5.81
N TRP A 265 -7.73 21.46 5.18
CA TRP A 265 -7.56 22.82 5.72
C TRP A 265 -8.44 23.88 5.07
N ARG A 266 -9.21 23.55 4.05
CA ARG A 266 -10.00 24.51 3.26
C ARG A 266 -10.84 25.47 4.11
N GLU A 267 -11.47 25.00 5.17
CA GLU A 267 -12.36 25.80 6.02
C GLU A 267 -11.62 26.88 6.84
N TYR A 268 -10.30 26.71 7.01
CA TYR A 268 -9.44 27.68 7.72
C TYR A 268 -8.82 28.73 6.80
N LEU A 269 -8.96 28.54 5.50
CA LEU A 269 -8.35 29.44 4.52
C LEU A 269 -9.26 30.63 4.24
N PRO A 270 -8.73 31.85 4.06
CA PRO A 270 -9.46 32.99 3.51
C PRO A 270 -10.06 32.64 2.14
N ARG A 271 -11.19 33.30 1.79
CA ARG A 271 -11.96 32.99 0.58
C ARG A 271 -11.12 33.02 -0.71
N PHE A 272 -10.17 33.94 -0.79
CA PHE A 272 -9.20 34.01 -1.90
C PHE A 272 -8.43 32.67 -2.05
N TRP A 273 -7.84 32.16 -0.97
CA TRP A 273 -7.07 30.90 -0.98
C TRP A 273 -7.95 29.65 -1.17
N GLN A 274 -9.21 29.70 -0.78
CA GLN A 274 -10.15 28.61 -1.08
C GLN A 274 -10.40 28.44 -2.59
N ILE A 275 -10.21 29.49 -3.38
CA ILE A 275 -10.42 29.47 -4.84
C ILE A 275 -9.09 29.27 -5.57
N TRP A 276 -8.08 30.02 -5.19
CA TRP A 276 -6.85 30.17 -5.98
C TRP A 276 -5.69 29.26 -5.55
N LEU A 277 -5.73 28.63 -4.35
CA LEU A 277 -4.60 27.82 -3.86
C LEU A 277 -4.28 26.67 -4.81
N LEU A 278 -5.26 25.84 -5.19
CA LEU A 278 -5.02 24.71 -6.07
C LEU A 278 -4.60 25.15 -7.49
N PRO A 279 -5.29 26.10 -8.17
CA PRO A 279 -4.82 26.59 -9.47
C PRO A 279 -3.39 27.16 -9.42
N LEU A 280 -3.04 27.91 -8.40
CA LEU A 280 -1.70 28.49 -8.26
C LEU A 280 -0.64 27.41 -8.02
N VAL A 281 -0.90 26.44 -7.11
CA VAL A 281 0.05 25.37 -6.82
C VAL A 281 0.23 24.46 -8.04
N PHE A 282 -0.86 23.99 -8.65
CA PHE A 282 -0.76 23.14 -9.85
C PHE A 282 -0.17 23.90 -11.05
N GLY A 283 -0.52 25.18 -11.22
CA GLY A 283 0.06 26.04 -12.26
C GLY A 283 1.55 26.25 -12.06
N SER A 284 2.00 26.52 -10.82
CA SER A 284 3.42 26.66 -10.49
C SER A 284 4.20 25.36 -10.72
N LEU A 285 3.64 24.21 -10.27
CA LEU A 285 4.26 22.90 -10.52
C LEU A 285 4.36 22.60 -12.01
N ALA A 286 3.30 22.86 -12.78
CA ALA A 286 3.32 22.69 -14.23
C ALA A 286 4.36 23.61 -14.88
N GLY A 287 4.45 24.88 -14.46
CA GLY A 287 5.46 25.82 -14.93
C GLY A 287 6.89 25.35 -14.64
N ILE A 288 7.16 24.88 -13.42
CA ILE A 288 8.47 24.33 -13.04
C ILE A 288 8.80 23.09 -13.90
N LEU A 289 7.84 22.18 -14.10
CA LEU A 289 8.04 20.99 -14.93
C LEU A 289 8.30 21.34 -16.38
N ILE A 290 7.63 22.36 -16.94
CA ILE A 290 7.86 22.83 -18.31
C ILE A 290 9.26 23.42 -18.42
N VAL A 291 9.68 24.27 -17.48
CA VAL A 291 11.03 24.84 -17.46
C VAL A 291 12.07 23.74 -17.34
N ALA A 292 11.89 22.79 -16.41
CA ALA A 292 12.80 21.66 -16.24
C ALA A 292 12.88 20.78 -17.52
N PHE A 293 11.76 20.53 -18.19
CA PHE A 293 11.72 19.79 -19.46
C PHE A 293 12.49 20.50 -20.59
N ILE A 294 12.43 21.85 -20.63
CA ILE A 294 13.13 22.63 -21.64
C ILE A 294 14.64 22.72 -21.35
N THR A 295 15.01 22.86 -20.06
CA THR A 295 16.40 23.16 -19.66
C THR A 295 17.22 21.91 -19.33
N LEU A 296 16.60 20.83 -18.83
CA LEU A 296 17.29 19.61 -18.38
C LEU A 296 17.17 18.52 -19.45
N GLU A 297 18.20 18.37 -20.27
CA GLU A 297 18.23 17.38 -21.35
C GLU A 297 18.02 15.94 -20.87
N PRO A 298 18.67 15.45 -19.78
CA PRO A 298 18.43 14.08 -19.30
C PRO A 298 16.97 13.83 -18.94
N LEU A 299 16.32 14.78 -18.24
CA LEU A 299 14.90 14.69 -17.89
C LEU A 299 14.02 14.63 -19.14
N ARG A 300 14.30 15.50 -20.14
CA ARG A 300 13.56 15.53 -21.41
C ARG A 300 13.68 14.20 -22.15
N LEU A 301 14.88 13.68 -22.35
CA LEU A 301 15.12 12.40 -23.02
C LEU A 301 14.41 11.25 -22.30
N ARG A 302 14.46 11.24 -20.97
CA ARG A 302 13.83 10.21 -20.16
C ARG A 302 12.30 10.26 -20.23
N LEU A 303 11.69 11.43 -20.23
CA LEU A 303 10.24 11.59 -20.39
C LEU A 303 9.79 11.25 -21.83
N MET A 304 10.54 11.66 -22.85
CA MET A 304 10.23 11.30 -24.24
C MET A 304 10.29 9.78 -24.48
N SER A 305 11.21 9.07 -23.83
CA SER A 305 11.31 7.61 -23.94
C SER A 305 10.08 6.85 -23.43
N ILE A 306 9.18 7.49 -22.64
CA ILE A 306 7.89 6.90 -22.25
C ILE A 306 7.03 6.61 -23.49
N PHE A 307 7.09 7.49 -24.49
CA PHE A 307 6.27 7.43 -25.71
C PHE A 307 6.97 6.74 -26.87
N ALA A 308 8.22 6.30 -26.72
CA ALA A 308 9.00 5.66 -27.78
C ALA A 308 8.53 4.24 -28.15
N GLY A 309 7.54 3.68 -27.45
CA GLY A 309 6.98 2.37 -27.77
C GLY A 309 8.05 1.27 -27.84
N ARG A 310 8.10 0.53 -28.96
CA ARG A 310 9.07 -0.57 -29.17
C ARG A 310 10.50 -0.10 -29.48
N GLU A 311 10.72 1.18 -29.73
CA GLU A 311 12.05 1.76 -29.96
C GLU A 311 12.87 1.83 -28.66
N ASP A 312 12.18 2.00 -27.50
CA ASP A 312 12.83 1.89 -26.19
C ASP A 312 12.91 0.43 -25.74
N SER A 313 14.09 -0.05 -25.39
CA SER A 313 14.34 -1.45 -25.04
C SER A 313 13.49 -1.92 -23.85
N SER A 314 13.29 -1.08 -22.83
CA SER A 314 12.49 -1.39 -21.65
C SER A 314 10.99 -1.47 -21.97
N ASN A 315 10.48 -0.58 -22.81
CA ASN A 315 9.09 -0.63 -23.27
C ASN A 315 8.87 -1.86 -24.18
N ASN A 316 9.79 -2.12 -25.10
CA ASN A 316 9.73 -3.29 -25.99
C ASN A 316 9.73 -4.60 -25.17
N PHE A 317 10.55 -4.68 -24.13
CA PHE A 317 10.54 -5.83 -23.22
C PHE A 317 9.15 -6.02 -22.58
N ARG A 318 8.56 -4.97 -22.00
CA ARG A 318 7.22 -5.04 -21.38
C ARG A 318 6.15 -5.44 -22.38
N ILE A 319 6.15 -4.87 -23.59
CA ILE A 319 5.16 -5.19 -24.63
C ILE A 319 5.20 -6.68 -24.97
N ASN A 320 6.39 -7.27 -25.14
CA ASN A 320 6.52 -8.70 -25.42
C ASN A 320 6.05 -9.56 -24.24
N VAL A 321 6.33 -9.14 -22.99
CA VAL A 321 5.82 -9.83 -21.80
C VAL A 321 4.30 -9.76 -21.74
N TRP A 322 3.70 -8.59 -22.00
CA TRP A 322 2.26 -8.41 -22.02
C TRP A 322 1.56 -9.24 -23.09
N GLU A 323 2.15 -9.35 -24.28
CA GLU A 323 1.62 -10.23 -25.34
C GLU A 323 1.56 -11.69 -24.89
N ALA A 324 2.61 -12.17 -24.19
CA ALA A 324 2.58 -13.51 -23.61
C ALA A 324 1.54 -13.65 -22.50
N CYS A 325 1.41 -12.65 -21.62
CA CYS A 325 0.39 -12.62 -20.57
C CYS A 325 -1.03 -12.65 -21.16
N PHE A 326 -1.30 -11.92 -22.24
CA PHE A 326 -2.61 -11.98 -22.92
C PHE A 326 -2.94 -13.36 -23.45
N LYS A 327 -1.95 -14.11 -23.96
CA LYS A 327 -2.18 -15.50 -24.39
C LYS A 327 -2.50 -16.41 -23.20
N ILE A 328 -1.78 -16.24 -22.07
CA ILE A 328 -2.09 -16.99 -20.84
C ILE A 328 -3.52 -16.66 -20.35
N ILE A 329 -3.94 -15.39 -20.40
CA ILE A 329 -5.26 -14.95 -20.01
C ILE A 329 -6.35 -15.55 -20.92
N GLN A 330 -6.09 -15.72 -22.23
CA GLN A 330 -7.02 -16.37 -23.16
C GLN A 330 -7.25 -17.83 -22.77
N ASP A 331 -6.21 -18.56 -22.32
CA ASP A 331 -6.34 -19.95 -21.91
C ASP A 331 -6.92 -20.12 -20.48
N TYR A 332 -6.68 -19.15 -19.59
CA TYR A 332 -7.08 -19.20 -18.18
C TYR A 332 -7.86 -17.94 -17.74
N PRO A 333 -8.98 -17.56 -18.35
CA PRO A 333 -9.58 -16.23 -18.15
C PRO A 333 -10.25 -16.04 -16.79
N VAL A 334 -10.85 -17.09 -16.21
CA VAL A 334 -11.75 -16.93 -15.04
C VAL A 334 -11.00 -16.93 -13.72
N ILE A 335 -10.16 -17.93 -13.50
CA ILE A 335 -9.45 -18.19 -12.23
C ILE A 335 -7.93 -18.17 -12.34
N GLY A 336 -7.40 -17.94 -13.56
CA GLY A 336 -5.95 -17.83 -13.78
C GLY A 336 -5.18 -19.15 -13.61
N ILE A 337 -3.85 -19.00 -13.46
CA ILE A 337 -2.91 -20.12 -13.31
C ILE A 337 -2.56 -20.44 -11.86
N GLY A 338 -3.12 -19.71 -10.89
CA GLY A 338 -2.76 -19.79 -9.47
C GLY A 338 -1.86 -18.62 -9.04
N PRO A 339 -1.97 -18.18 -7.77
CA PRO A 339 -1.23 -17.03 -7.26
C PRO A 339 0.26 -17.32 -7.12
N GLY A 340 1.06 -16.28 -7.32
CA GLY A 340 2.47 -16.23 -6.98
C GLY A 340 3.43 -16.45 -8.15
N HIS A 341 4.59 -15.86 -7.93
CA HIS A 341 5.71 -15.80 -8.86
C HIS A 341 6.16 -17.17 -9.38
N ASP A 342 6.14 -18.21 -8.53
CA ASP A 342 6.57 -19.55 -8.93
C ASP A 342 5.60 -20.18 -9.95
N ALA A 343 4.31 -19.91 -9.84
CA ALA A 343 3.31 -20.37 -10.81
C ALA A 343 3.51 -19.65 -12.15
N PHE A 344 3.76 -18.33 -12.12
CA PHE A 344 4.07 -17.56 -13.31
C PHE A 344 5.31 -18.11 -14.02
N ASN A 345 6.41 -18.34 -13.32
CA ASN A 345 7.66 -18.82 -13.87
C ASN A 345 7.58 -20.22 -14.51
N GLN A 346 6.63 -21.06 -14.09
CA GLN A 346 6.42 -22.37 -14.71
C GLN A 346 5.56 -22.32 -15.97
N ILE A 347 4.63 -21.37 -16.05
CA ILE A 347 3.68 -21.28 -17.16
C ILE A 347 4.17 -20.31 -18.25
N TYR A 348 4.70 -19.15 -17.88
CA TYR A 348 5.12 -18.09 -18.78
C TYR A 348 6.08 -18.56 -19.90
N PRO A 349 7.09 -19.44 -19.66
CA PRO A 349 7.99 -19.92 -20.72
C PRO A 349 7.30 -20.61 -21.90
N ARG A 350 6.08 -21.11 -21.73
CA ARG A 350 5.30 -21.76 -22.82
C ARG A 350 4.68 -20.77 -23.80
N TYR A 351 4.57 -19.49 -23.41
CA TYR A 351 3.88 -18.44 -24.16
C TYR A 351 4.81 -17.31 -24.60
N MET A 352 6.00 -17.21 -23.97
CA MET A 352 6.94 -16.13 -24.24
C MET A 352 7.64 -16.27 -25.59
N ASN A 353 8.11 -15.16 -26.11
CA ASN A 353 9.18 -15.17 -27.10
C ASN A 353 10.51 -15.44 -26.36
N SER A 354 11.31 -16.37 -26.85
CA SER A 354 12.55 -16.86 -26.21
C SER A 354 13.57 -15.79 -25.83
N ARG A 355 13.50 -14.60 -26.47
CA ARG A 355 14.37 -13.46 -26.19
C ARG A 355 13.95 -12.64 -24.96
N TYR A 356 12.75 -12.89 -24.39
CA TYR A 356 12.17 -12.06 -23.32
C TYR A 356 11.78 -12.90 -22.09
N PRO A 357 12.76 -13.53 -21.41
CA PRO A 357 12.49 -14.21 -20.14
C PRO A 357 12.09 -13.18 -19.09
N ALA A 358 10.97 -13.37 -18.42
CA ALA A 358 10.43 -12.45 -17.45
C ALA A 358 10.12 -13.13 -16.11
N LEU A 359 10.31 -12.41 -15.02
CA LEU A 359 10.05 -12.88 -13.67
C LEU A 359 8.62 -12.54 -13.20
N SER A 360 7.91 -11.66 -13.90
CA SER A 360 6.57 -11.18 -13.54
C SER A 360 5.91 -10.55 -14.77
N ALA A 361 4.61 -10.19 -14.66
CA ALA A 361 3.86 -9.58 -15.76
C ALA A 361 4.21 -8.10 -16.03
N TYR A 362 5.07 -7.46 -15.25
CA TYR A 362 5.39 -6.02 -15.33
C TYR A 362 4.15 -5.11 -15.36
N SER A 363 3.09 -5.58 -14.75
CA SER A 363 1.87 -4.83 -14.42
C SER A 363 1.13 -5.62 -13.34
N VAL A 364 0.85 -4.99 -12.21
CA VAL A 364 0.09 -5.60 -11.11
C VAL A 364 -1.29 -6.07 -11.58
N TYR A 365 -1.93 -5.31 -12.45
CA TYR A 365 -3.27 -5.64 -12.96
C TYR A 365 -3.25 -6.86 -13.87
N LEU A 366 -2.29 -6.94 -14.80
CA LEU A 366 -2.11 -8.12 -15.65
C LEU A 366 -1.70 -9.34 -14.81
N GLU A 367 -0.85 -9.15 -13.80
CA GLU A 367 -0.45 -10.23 -12.91
C GLU A 367 -1.65 -10.81 -12.16
N HIS A 368 -2.55 -9.96 -11.64
CA HIS A 368 -3.78 -10.43 -11.00
C HIS A 368 -4.69 -11.22 -11.95
N ILE A 369 -4.78 -10.80 -13.24
CA ILE A 369 -5.56 -11.58 -14.22
C ILE A 369 -4.85 -12.90 -14.55
N VAL A 370 -3.55 -12.89 -14.75
CA VAL A 370 -2.78 -14.11 -15.02
C VAL A 370 -2.89 -15.09 -13.86
N GLU A 371 -2.69 -14.62 -12.61
CA GLU A 371 -2.68 -15.45 -11.42
C GLU A 371 -4.08 -15.94 -11.01
N MET A 372 -5.09 -15.06 -11.01
CA MET A 372 -6.41 -15.34 -10.43
C MET A 372 -7.57 -15.02 -11.38
N GLY A 373 -7.29 -14.80 -12.65
CA GLY A 373 -8.28 -14.49 -13.68
C GLY A 373 -8.97 -13.14 -13.49
N TYR A 374 -9.98 -12.88 -14.31
CA TYR A 374 -10.81 -11.68 -14.17
C TYR A 374 -11.53 -11.61 -12.83
N LEU A 375 -11.77 -12.75 -12.18
CA LEU A 375 -12.36 -12.79 -10.83
C LEU A 375 -11.42 -12.17 -9.80
N GLY A 376 -10.12 -12.52 -9.85
CA GLY A 376 -9.10 -11.96 -8.98
C GLY A 376 -8.91 -10.46 -9.17
N LEU A 377 -8.80 -10.00 -10.42
CA LEU A 377 -8.71 -8.57 -10.74
C LEU A 377 -9.94 -7.79 -10.24
N SER A 378 -11.14 -8.31 -10.48
CA SER A 378 -12.38 -7.65 -10.05
C SER A 378 -12.44 -7.51 -8.53
N CYS A 379 -12.07 -8.56 -7.81
CA CYS A 379 -11.99 -8.54 -6.35
C CYS A 379 -10.94 -7.55 -5.84
N PHE A 380 -9.78 -7.50 -6.47
CA PHE A 380 -8.71 -6.56 -6.15
C PHE A 380 -9.15 -5.09 -6.36
N ILE A 381 -9.73 -4.77 -7.52
CA ILE A 381 -10.25 -3.42 -7.80
C ILE A 381 -11.32 -3.04 -6.78
N TRP A 382 -12.21 -3.98 -6.44
CA TRP A 382 -13.24 -3.77 -5.43
C TRP A 382 -12.63 -3.49 -4.05
N LEU A 383 -11.63 -4.23 -3.63
CA LEU A 383 -10.89 -4.00 -2.39
C LEU A 383 -10.29 -2.59 -2.35
N VAL A 384 -9.61 -2.16 -3.42
CA VAL A 384 -9.01 -0.82 -3.50
C VAL A 384 -10.11 0.26 -3.45
N ALA A 385 -11.19 0.12 -4.20
CA ALA A 385 -12.29 1.08 -4.24
C ALA A 385 -12.97 1.23 -2.87
N VAL A 386 -13.24 0.11 -2.18
CA VAL A 386 -13.83 0.13 -0.84
C VAL A 386 -12.87 0.73 0.17
N THR A 387 -11.58 0.39 0.12
CA THR A 387 -10.56 0.95 1.01
C THR A 387 -10.47 2.47 0.85
N CYS A 388 -10.37 2.98 -0.38
CA CYS A 388 -10.34 4.42 -0.65
C CYS A 388 -11.62 5.13 -0.18
N ASN A 389 -12.81 4.57 -0.50
CA ASN A 389 -14.08 5.15 -0.08
C ASN A 389 -14.22 5.22 1.46
N HIS A 390 -13.84 4.16 2.17
CA HIS A 390 -13.84 4.17 3.63
C HIS A 390 -12.81 5.15 4.20
N GLY A 391 -11.61 5.19 3.63
CA GLY A 391 -10.59 6.18 4.01
C GLY A 391 -11.10 7.61 3.90
N LEU A 392 -11.69 7.98 2.77
CA LEU A 392 -12.24 9.34 2.55
C LEU A 392 -13.39 9.68 3.52
N ARG A 393 -14.26 8.71 3.85
CA ARG A 393 -15.33 8.91 4.83
C ARG A 393 -14.78 9.14 6.23
N GLN A 394 -13.82 8.32 6.67
CA GLN A 394 -13.20 8.49 7.98
C GLN A 394 -12.39 9.80 8.04
N LEU A 395 -11.74 10.20 6.93
CA LEU A 395 -11.04 11.47 6.84
C LEU A 395 -11.99 12.66 7.07
N SER A 396 -13.17 12.65 6.46
CA SER A 396 -14.19 13.68 6.66
C SER A 396 -14.63 13.77 8.13
N ARG A 397 -14.77 12.64 8.82
CA ARG A 397 -15.10 12.58 10.25
C ARG A 397 -13.97 13.15 11.11
N LEU A 398 -12.73 12.70 10.89
CA LEU A 398 -11.55 13.15 11.63
C LEU A 398 -11.30 14.65 11.44
N ARG A 399 -11.63 15.20 10.28
CA ARG A 399 -11.57 16.64 10.02
C ARG A 399 -12.55 17.40 10.91
N LEU A 400 -13.78 16.95 11.04
CA LEU A 400 -14.79 17.57 11.89
C LEU A 400 -14.39 17.57 13.37
N THR A 401 -13.72 16.51 13.84
CA THR A 401 -13.22 16.41 15.22
C THR A 401 -11.84 17.04 15.40
N ARG A 402 -11.22 17.58 14.35
CA ARG A 402 -9.86 18.15 14.33
C ARG A 402 -8.78 17.17 14.82
N ASP A 403 -8.98 15.88 14.63
CA ASP A 403 -8.03 14.87 15.05
C ASP A 403 -6.86 14.78 14.06
N LYS A 404 -5.68 15.26 14.48
CA LYS A 404 -4.46 15.28 13.65
C LYS A 404 -4.05 13.91 13.11
N ARG A 405 -4.55 12.81 13.69
CA ARG A 405 -4.30 11.45 13.15
C ARG A 405 -4.85 11.28 11.73
N GLY A 406 -5.83 12.11 11.32
CA GLY A 406 -6.31 12.16 9.94
C GLY A 406 -5.21 12.43 8.91
N LEU A 407 -4.08 13.02 9.30
CA LEU A 407 -2.94 13.24 8.41
C LEU A 407 -2.21 11.93 8.05
N TYR A 408 -2.14 10.94 8.97
CA TYR A 408 -1.69 9.57 8.61
C TYR A 408 -2.62 8.94 7.58
N LEU A 409 -3.93 9.15 7.73
CA LEU A 409 -4.92 8.63 6.81
C LEU A 409 -4.79 9.28 5.41
N ILE A 410 -4.55 10.60 5.33
CA ILE A 410 -4.24 11.31 4.08
C ILE A 410 -3.02 10.66 3.39
N ALA A 411 -1.92 10.49 4.13
CA ALA A 411 -0.71 9.88 3.59
C ALA A 411 -0.94 8.46 3.10
N ALA A 412 -1.66 7.64 3.87
CA ALA A 412 -1.96 6.26 3.50
C ALA A 412 -2.83 6.17 2.22
N ILE A 413 -3.86 7.02 2.08
CA ILE A 413 -4.70 7.08 0.88
C ILE A 413 -3.86 7.51 -0.33
N ALA A 414 -3.05 8.57 -0.19
CA ALA A 414 -2.23 9.08 -1.28
C ALA A 414 -1.15 8.07 -1.72
N ALA A 415 -0.49 7.42 -0.77
CA ALA A 415 0.48 6.36 -1.04
C ALA A 415 -0.16 5.14 -1.71
N THR A 416 -1.36 4.71 -1.27
CA THR A 416 -2.12 3.63 -1.89
C THR A 416 -2.46 3.96 -3.35
N ALA A 417 -2.95 5.17 -3.62
CA ALA A 417 -3.26 5.62 -4.98
C ALA A 417 -2.00 5.67 -5.86
N SER A 418 -0.89 6.16 -5.33
CA SER A 418 0.40 6.25 -6.02
C SER A 418 0.98 4.87 -6.36
N LEU A 419 0.97 3.92 -5.42
CA LEU A 419 1.42 2.55 -5.66
C LEU A 419 0.49 1.81 -6.64
N ALA A 420 -0.82 2.01 -6.54
CA ALA A 420 -1.78 1.46 -7.51
C ALA A 420 -1.50 2.01 -8.92
N PHE A 421 -1.18 3.29 -9.05
CA PHE A 421 -0.79 3.88 -10.33
C PHE A 421 0.54 3.31 -10.85
N HIS A 422 1.57 3.19 -9.99
CA HIS A 422 2.84 2.57 -10.39
C HIS A 422 2.65 1.13 -10.87
N GLY A 423 1.71 0.41 -10.29
CA GLY A 423 1.34 -0.95 -10.66
C GLY A 423 0.80 -1.11 -12.08
N PHE A 424 0.46 -0.05 -12.82
CA PHE A 424 0.10 -0.16 -14.24
C PHE A 424 1.30 -0.58 -15.11
N VAL A 425 2.50 -0.10 -14.76
CA VAL A 425 3.70 -0.23 -15.59
C VAL A 425 4.81 -1.06 -14.97
N ASP A 426 4.61 -1.57 -13.75
CA ASP A 426 5.56 -2.46 -13.08
C ASP A 426 4.85 -3.37 -12.07
N THR A 427 5.39 -4.57 -11.85
CA THR A 427 4.88 -5.50 -10.84
C THR A 427 5.70 -5.34 -9.56
N VAL A 428 5.50 -4.22 -8.90
CA VAL A 428 6.28 -3.87 -7.70
C VAL A 428 5.98 -4.76 -6.50
N TRP A 429 4.84 -5.46 -6.48
CA TRP A 429 4.36 -6.19 -5.31
C TRP A 429 4.88 -7.63 -5.22
N TYR A 430 5.54 -8.17 -6.23
CA TYR A 430 6.12 -9.51 -6.11
C TYR A 430 7.25 -9.57 -5.06
N ARG A 431 7.84 -8.43 -4.70
CA ARG A 431 8.86 -8.35 -3.65
C ARG A 431 8.23 -8.10 -2.27
N PRO A 432 8.60 -8.91 -1.27
CA PRO A 432 8.07 -8.78 0.09
C PRO A 432 8.23 -7.40 0.70
N GLN A 433 9.34 -6.70 0.41
CA GLN A 433 9.62 -5.35 0.89
C GLN A 433 8.53 -4.34 0.52
N ILE A 434 7.95 -4.47 -0.69
CA ILE A 434 6.91 -3.57 -1.16
C ILE A 434 5.54 -4.08 -0.74
N ASN A 435 5.32 -5.39 -0.84
CA ASN A 435 4.03 -6.01 -0.51
C ASN A 435 3.66 -5.79 0.96
N THR A 436 4.61 -5.93 1.90
CA THR A 436 4.37 -5.64 3.32
C THR A 436 3.97 -4.19 3.55
N VAL A 437 4.58 -3.23 2.84
CA VAL A 437 4.22 -1.81 2.93
C VAL A 437 2.83 -1.54 2.34
N TRP A 438 2.46 -2.19 1.23
CA TRP A 438 1.11 -2.12 0.68
C TRP A 438 0.06 -2.52 1.73
N TRP A 439 0.22 -3.68 2.36
CA TRP A 439 -0.70 -4.16 3.38
C TRP A 439 -0.69 -3.30 4.65
N LEU A 440 0.44 -2.68 4.99
CA LEU A 440 0.51 -1.68 6.05
C LEU A 440 -0.37 -0.47 5.74
N LEU A 441 -0.34 0.06 4.51
CA LEU A 441 -1.17 1.20 4.12
C LEU A 441 -2.66 0.89 4.23
N LEU A 442 -3.08 -0.30 3.76
CA LEU A 442 -4.45 -0.76 3.89
C LEU A 442 -4.84 -0.93 5.36
N ALA A 443 -3.92 -1.44 6.20
CA ALA A 443 -4.11 -1.59 7.63
C ALA A 443 -4.25 -0.23 8.34
N ILE A 444 -3.45 0.77 7.97
CA ILE A 444 -3.61 2.15 8.47
C ILE A 444 -5.01 2.65 8.14
N ILE A 445 -5.48 2.51 6.90
CA ILE A 445 -6.83 2.96 6.51
C ILE A 445 -7.91 2.21 7.29
N ALA A 446 -7.78 0.90 7.44
CA ALA A 446 -8.72 0.05 8.17
C ALA A 446 -8.77 0.37 9.67
N SER A 447 -7.64 0.76 10.28
CA SER A 447 -7.55 1.06 11.72
C SER A 447 -8.40 2.27 12.14
N PHE A 448 -8.68 3.19 11.23
CA PHE A 448 -9.53 4.36 11.48
C PHE A 448 -11.02 4.08 11.34
N TYR A 449 -11.41 2.87 10.95
CA TYR A 449 -12.84 2.53 10.83
C TYR A 449 -13.54 2.58 12.19
N ASP A 450 -14.65 3.30 12.24
CA ASP A 450 -15.53 3.42 13.41
C ASP A 450 -16.98 3.27 12.93
N ASP A 451 -17.74 2.41 13.60
CA ASP A 451 -19.14 2.17 13.24
C ASP A 451 -20.01 3.29 13.86
N VAL A 452 -20.41 4.23 13.02
CA VAL A 452 -21.15 5.46 13.41
C VAL A 452 -22.50 5.14 14.10
N LYS A 453 -22.98 3.90 14.07
CA LYS A 453 -24.26 3.52 14.68
C LYS A 453 -24.29 3.51 16.21
N ILE A 454 -23.14 3.49 16.88
CA ILE A 454 -23.12 3.42 18.35
C ILE A 454 -23.45 4.78 18.97
N LYS A 455 -23.12 5.90 18.31
CA LYS A 455 -23.37 7.25 18.86
C LYS A 455 -24.74 7.84 18.54
N SER A 456 -25.41 7.41 17.48
CA SER A 456 -26.77 7.92 17.17
C SER A 456 -27.85 7.34 18.10
N SER A 457 -27.59 6.23 18.78
CA SER A 457 -28.50 5.70 19.79
C SER A 457 -28.36 6.40 21.17
N GLU A 458 -27.20 6.98 21.48
CA GLU A 458 -27.01 7.75 22.71
C GLU A 458 -27.54 9.19 22.58
N PHE A 459 -27.55 9.77 21.38
CA PHE A 459 -28.16 11.10 21.15
C PHE A 459 -29.68 11.06 20.89
N GLY A 460 -30.24 9.90 20.55
CA GLY A 460 -31.67 9.70 20.30
C GLY A 460 -32.53 9.65 21.57
N VAL A 461 -31.93 9.48 22.75
CA VAL A 461 -32.67 9.37 24.03
C VAL A 461 -32.87 10.72 24.68
N GLN A 462 -32.13 11.76 24.32
CA GLN A 462 -32.31 13.08 24.92
C GLN A 462 -33.36 14.03 24.27
N SER A 463 -33.93 13.65 23.11
CA SER A 463 -34.92 14.46 22.43
C SER A 463 -36.39 14.13 22.78
N SER A 464 -36.64 13.11 23.62
CA SER A 464 -38.00 12.71 24.01
C SER A 464 -38.45 13.24 25.39
N GLU A 465 -37.61 14.01 26.11
CA GLU A 465 -37.97 14.54 27.45
C GLU A 465 -38.41 16.02 27.48
N PHE A 466 -38.46 16.70 26.33
CA PHE A 466 -39.10 18.02 26.27
C PHE A 466 -40.50 17.92 25.65
N GLY A 467 -41.39 17.27 26.38
CA GLY A 467 -42.82 17.35 26.16
C GLY A 467 -43.32 18.74 26.58
N VAL A 468 -43.66 19.56 25.62
CA VAL A 468 -44.37 20.80 25.79
C VAL A 468 -45.74 20.49 26.44
N ARG A 469 -45.97 20.92 27.67
CA ARG A 469 -47.31 21.13 28.19
C ARG A 469 -47.87 22.41 27.57
N SER A 470 -48.89 22.27 26.79
CA SER A 470 -49.80 23.33 26.40
C SER A 470 -50.97 23.32 27.40
N ASP A 471 -51.08 24.36 28.18
CA ASP A 471 -52.35 24.85 28.72
C ASP A 471 -52.73 26.10 27.96
#